data_93b5b5aab2f5036479295415231e55f2
#
_entry.id   93b5b5aab2f5036479295415231e55f2
#
_cell.length_a   1.000
_cell.length_b   1.000
_cell.length_c   1.000
_cell.angle_alpha   90.00
_cell.angle_beta   90.00
_cell.angle_gamma   90.00
#
_symmetry.space_group_name_H-M   'P 1'
#
loop_
_entity.id
_entity.type
_entity.pdbx_description
1 polymer ?
#
loop_
_entity_poly.entity_id
_entity_poly.type
_entity_poly.pdbx_seq_one_letter_code
_entity_poly.pdbx_strand_id
1 'polypeptide(L)'
;MPYLKSYGIEPEDFLPASCRRALATGEDITLNPSQYLDFLRTIDTTIPDKELLKLGTQSSLKQWVPAIFGALAADNGWEGLARFERYKKLTAPIDMHTTHEKNQCRVEFAFAGAERALPRSGVLLEQVILLTLMRTGTGRHIVPLFVEAPFEYSAEYTEFFGVAPRAASCNSLVFAAADLLLPFRKANNVMWEYLEPVLDEKIAASEHHYGVVQSVRAELLRMIPSGSYSLEKLSSHLGVSGRTLQRELQQAGTSYQHECSQAQSELACSYLKNPAAGLQDVALLSGYTEVSSFTRAFKKWTGLTPGQYRDQLSSQENTTNTVNGS
;
A
#
# COMPACT_ATOMS: atom_id res chain seq x y z
N MET A 1 -0.04 -17.89 -7.21
CA MET A 1 -1.45 -18.33 -7.31
C MET A 1 -1.70 -19.77 -6.83
N PRO A 2 -1.00 -20.86 -7.24
CA PRO A 2 -1.26 -22.21 -6.71
C PRO A 2 -1.18 -22.30 -5.18
N TYR A 3 -0.25 -21.56 -4.58
CA TYR A 3 -0.07 -21.50 -3.13
C TYR A 3 -1.28 -20.90 -2.40
N LEU A 4 -1.89 -19.83 -2.92
CA LEU A 4 -3.09 -19.21 -2.31
C LEU A 4 -4.30 -20.14 -2.39
N LYS A 5 -4.45 -20.87 -3.49
CA LYS A 5 -5.52 -21.84 -3.68
C LYS A 5 -5.47 -22.98 -2.66
N SER A 6 -4.29 -23.40 -2.19
CA SER A 6 -4.17 -24.43 -1.16
C SER A 6 -4.74 -23.99 0.21
N TYR A 7 -4.99 -22.69 0.40
CA TYR A 7 -5.65 -22.11 1.57
C TYR A 7 -7.09 -21.67 1.30
N GLY A 8 -7.67 -22.07 0.17
CA GLY A 8 -9.04 -21.73 -0.20
C GLY A 8 -9.20 -20.26 -0.64
N ILE A 9 -8.09 -19.56 -0.91
CA ILE A 9 -8.13 -18.21 -1.46
C ILE A 9 -8.18 -18.33 -2.97
N GLU A 10 -9.36 -18.08 -3.54
CA GLU A 10 -9.53 -18.04 -4.99
C GLU A 10 -9.27 -16.62 -5.51
N PRO A 11 -8.69 -16.49 -6.71
CA PRO A 11 -8.47 -15.18 -7.33
C PRO A 11 -9.73 -14.33 -7.42
N GLU A 12 -10.88 -14.97 -7.51
CA GLU A 12 -12.20 -14.34 -7.58
C GLU A 12 -12.57 -13.59 -6.29
N ASP A 13 -11.97 -13.94 -5.15
CA ASP A 13 -12.28 -13.34 -3.85
C ASP A 13 -11.76 -11.91 -3.73
N PHE A 14 -10.69 -11.57 -4.46
CA PHE A 14 -10.03 -10.25 -4.38
C PHE A 14 -9.73 -9.62 -5.73
N LEU A 15 -9.79 -10.38 -6.85
CA LEU A 15 -9.53 -9.86 -8.18
C LEU A 15 -10.82 -9.44 -8.88
N PRO A 16 -10.87 -8.24 -9.47
CA PRO A 16 -11.98 -7.85 -10.32
C PRO A 16 -12.12 -8.76 -11.54
N ALA A 17 -13.33 -8.85 -12.08
CA ALA A 17 -13.62 -9.69 -13.26
C ALA A 17 -12.70 -9.38 -14.46
N SER A 18 -12.24 -8.12 -14.59
CA SER A 18 -11.30 -7.69 -15.63
C SER A 18 -9.92 -8.37 -15.54
N CYS A 19 -9.49 -8.77 -14.35
CA CYS A 19 -8.19 -9.42 -14.13
C CYS A 19 -8.23 -10.95 -14.35
N ARG A 20 -9.42 -11.55 -14.45
CA ARG A 20 -9.56 -13.02 -14.62
C ARG A 20 -8.95 -13.54 -15.93
N ARG A 21 -9.05 -12.72 -16.99
CA ARG A 21 -8.43 -13.06 -18.28
C ARG A 21 -6.90 -13.09 -18.18
N ALA A 22 -6.31 -12.06 -17.57
CA ALA A 22 -4.87 -11.99 -17.36
C ALA A 22 -4.36 -13.18 -16.51
N LEU A 23 -5.15 -13.57 -15.48
CA LEU A 23 -4.84 -14.74 -14.68
C LEU A 23 -4.83 -16.05 -15.50
N ALA A 24 -5.79 -16.21 -16.40
CA ALA A 24 -5.92 -17.40 -17.25
C ALA A 24 -4.82 -17.47 -18.33
N THR A 25 -4.33 -16.32 -18.81
CA THR A 25 -3.28 -16.22 -19.85
C THR A 25 -1.86 -16.14 -19.28
N GLY A 26 -1.72 -16.03 -17.93
CA GLY A 26 -0.41 -15.86 -17.27
C GLY A 26 0.18 -14.47 -17.46
N GLU A 27 -0.64 -13.49 -17.84
CA GLU A 27 -0.24 -12.09 -17.93
C GLU A 27 -0.12 -11.47 -16.52
N ASP A 28 0.68 -10.42 -16.40
CA ASP A 28 0.84 -9.68 -15.16
C ASP A 28 -0.49 -9.03 -14.73
N ILE A 29 -0.82 -9.19 -13.45
CA ILE A 29 -2.01 -8.60 -12.86
C ILE A 29 -1.61 -7.38 -12.05
N THR A 30 -2.14 -6.23 -12.44
CA THR A 30 -1.97 -4.99 -11.68
C THR A 30 -3.20 -4.76 -10.81
N LEU A 31 -2.99 -4.71 -9.50
CA LEU A 31 -4.01 -4.32 -8.54
C LEU A 31 -3.93 -2.82 -8.26
N ASN A 32 -5.08 -2.17 -8.21
CA ASN A 32 -5.11 -0.82 -7.66
C ASN A 32 -4.90 -0.86 -6.12
N PRO A 33 -4.57 0.27 -5.48
CA PRO A 33 -4.29 0.28 -4.04
C PRO A 33 -5.40 -0.30 -3.16
N SER A 34 -6.67 -0.06 -3.47
CA SER A 34 -7.80 -0.61 -2.70
C SER A 34 -7.89 -2.13 -2.81
N GLN A 35 -7.74 -2.66 -4.02
CA GLN A 35 -7.73 -4.11 -4.29
C GLN A 35 -6.55 -4.81 -3.59
N TYR A 36 -5.40 -4.14 -3.55
CA TYR A 36 -4.24 -4.66 -2.84
C TYR A 36 -4.46 -4.71 -1.33
N LEU A 37 -5.11 -3.70 -0.74
CA LEU A 37 -5.53 -3.72 0.67
C LEU A 37 -6.50 -4.86 0.97
N ASP A 38 -7.51 -5.06 0.11
CA ASP A 38 -8.48 -6.13 0.28
C ASP A 38 -7.82 -7.51 0.15
N PHE A 39 -6.86 -7.64 -0.74
CA PHE A 39 -6.01 -8.84 -0.84
C PHE A 39 -5.22 -9.10 0.45
N LEU A 40 -4.53 -8.10 1.01
CA LEU A 40 -3.81 -8.26 2.28
C LEU A 40 -4.73 -8.61 3.46
N ARG A 41 -5.94 -8.01 3.51
CA ARG A 41 -6.94 -8.35 4.54
C ARG A 41 -7.45 -9.79 4.42
N THR A 42 -7.62 -10.26 3.18
CA THR A 42 -7.98 -11.66 2.93
C THR A 42 -6.86 -12.60 3.42
N ILE A 43 -5.60 -12.25 3.19
CA ILE A 43 -4.46 -12.97 3.73
C ILE A 43 -4.49 -12.99 5.27
N ASP A 44 -4.73 -11.85 5.92
CA ASP A 44 -4.78 -11.75 7.39
C ASP A 44 -5.81 -12.68 8.04
N THR A 45 -6.93 -12.92 7.37
CA THR A 45 -8.01 -13.77 7.89
C THR A 45 -7.87 -15.25 7.55
N THR A 46 -7.07 -15.58 6.53
CA THR A 46 -7.07 -16.91 5.92
C THR A 46 -5.74 -17.66 6.11
N ILE A 47 -4.60 -16.94 6.06
CA ILE A 47 -3.28 -17.59 6.09
C ILE A 47 -2.71 -17.59 7.51
N PRO A 48 -2.39 -18.77 8.08
CA PRO A 48 -1.72 -18.86 9.37
C PRO A 48 -0.33 -18.20 9.37
N ASP A 49 0.08 -17.64 10.50
CA ASP A 49 1.37 -16.97 10.69
C ASP A 49 2.58 -17.77 10.21
N LYS A 50 2.61 -19.06 10.54
CA LYS A 50 3.67 -19.98 10.12
C LYS A 50 3.81 -20.06 8.59
N GLU A 51 2.70 -20.04 7.88
CA GLU A 51 2.71 -20.12 6.43
C GLU A 51 3.01 -18.75 5.78
N LEU A 52 2.57 -17.66 6.42
CA LEU A 52 2.93 -16.32 6.02
C LEU A 52 4.45 -16.09 6.17
N LEU A 53 5.04 -16.58 7.25
CA LEU A 53 6.48 -16.56 7.46
C LEU A 53 7.24 -17.34 6.36
N LYS A 54 6.76 -18.53 5.98
CA LYS A 54 7.34 -19.30 4.87
C LYS A 54 7.23 -18.54 3.55
N LEU A 55 6.09 -17.87 3.30
CA LEU A 55 5.91 -17.07 2.09
C LEU A 55 6.96 -15.96 1.99
N GLY A 56 7.20 -15.23 3.07
CA GLY A 56 8.21 -14.18 3.12
C GLY A 56 9.65 -14.67 2.98
N THR A 57 9.95 -15.90 3.43
CA THR A 57 11.31 -16.45 3.41
C THR A 57 11.66 -17.22 2.14
N GLN A 58 10.74 -17.97 1.56
CA GLN A 58 11.04 -18.89 0.46
C GLN A 58 10.61 -18.41 -0.90
N SER A 59 9.42 -17.80 -0.99
CA SER A 59 8.83 -17.44 -2.29
C SER A 59 9.36 -16.15 -2.83
N SER A 60 9.62 -15.16 -1.98
CA SER A 60 10.02 -13.82 -2.38
C SER A 60 11.42 -13.77 -3.03
N LEU A 61 12.34 -14.64 -2.59
CA LEU A 61 13.70 -14.68 -3.14
C LEU A 61 13.85 -15.59 -4.37
N LYS A 62 12.88 -16.49 -4.60
CA LYS A 62 12.87 -17.38 -5.78
C LYS A 62 12.13 -16.81 -6.97
N GLN A 63 11.21 -15.87 -6.74
CA GLN A 63 10.52 -15.17 -7.81
C GLN A 63 11.33 -13.93 -8.20
N TRP A 64 11.37 -13.66 -9.49
CA TRP A 64 12.01 -12.47 -10.00
C TRP A 64 11.19 -11.22 -9.64
N VAL A 65 11.50 -10.63 -8.48
CA VAL A 65 10.93 -9.37 -7.99
C VAL A 65 12.00 -8.30 -8.16
N PRO A 66 11.76 -7.26 -8.97
CA PRO A 66 12.77 -6.24 -9.28
C PRO A 66 13.44 -5.63 -8.04
N ALA A 67 12.67 -5.32 -7.01
CA ALA A 67 13.20 -4.73 -5.77
C ALA A 67 14.17 -5.68 -5.04
N ILE A 68 13.83 -6.96 -4.94
CA ILE A 68 14.67 -7.97 -4.28
C ILE A 68 15.93 -8.23 -5.10
N PHE A 69 15.79 -8.36 -6.43
CA PHE A 69 16.92 -8.58 -7.31
C PHE A 69 17.91 -7.41 -7.25
N GLY A 70 17.41 -6.17 -7.36
CA GLY A 70 18.24 -4.96 -7.27
C GLY A 70 18.97 -4.85 -5.94
N ALA A 71 18.27 -5.15 -4.84
CA ALA A 71 18.87 -5.12 -3.52
C ALA A 71 19.97 -6.18 -3.33
N LEU A 72 19.79 -7.41 -3.82
CA LEU A 72 20.79 -8.48 -3.75
C LEU A 72 21.98 -8.26 -4.69
N ALA A 73 21.83 -7.42 -5.73
CA ALA A 73 22.94 -7.01 -6.61
C ALA A 73 23.78 -5.87 -6.02
N ALA A 74 23.47 -5.36 -4.84
CA ALA A 74 24.18 -4.31 -4.15
C ALA A 74 25.50 -4.82 -3.53
N ASP A 75 26.42 -3.89 -3.24
CA ASP A 75 27.69 -4.22 -2.63
C ASP A 75 27.57 -4.50 -1.12
N ASN A 76 26.58 -3.90 -0.45
CA ASN A 76 26.35 -4.03 0.99
C ASN A 76 24.87 -3.76 1.35
N GLY A 77 24.54 -3.88 2.64
CA GLY A 77 23.18 -3.68 3.14
C GLY A 77 22.63 -2.27 2.95
N TRP A 78 23.45 -1.23 3.03
CA TRP A 78 23.02 0.16 2.82
C TRP A 78 22.53 0.39 1.40
N GLU A 79 23.34 -0.01 0.43
CA GLU A 79 22.95 0.07 -0.97
C GLU A 79 21.78 -0.84 -1.28
N GLY A 80 21.75 -2.04 -0.67
CA GLY A 80 20.64 -2.97 -0.79
C GLY A 80 19.32 -2.37 -0.32
N LEU A 81 19.31 -1.68 0.83
CA LEU A 81 18.11 -0.95 1.32
C LEU A 81 17.70 0.14 0.36
N ALA A 82 18.62 0.97 -0.12
CA ALA A 82 18.32 2.06 -1.04
C ALA A 82 17.71 1.56 -2.37
N ARG A 83 18.26 0.47 -2.93
CA ARG A 83 17.72 -0.17 -4.13
C ARG A 83 16.36 -0.82 -3.87
N PHE A 84 16.19 -1.49 -2.72
CA PHE A 84 14.91 -2.08 -2.35
C PHE A 84 13.82 -1.02 -2.22
N GLU A 85 14.08 0.07 -1.51
CA GLU A 85 13.17 1.22 -1.37
C GLU A 85 12.79 1.80 -2.74
N ARG A 86 13.78 2.05 -3.60
CA ARG A 86 13.57 2.60 -4.94
C ARG A 86 12.64 1.76 -5.80
N TYR A 87 12.91 0.44 -5.87
CA TYR A 87 12.20 -0.46 -6.79
C TYR A 87 10.97 -1.13 -6.17
N LYS A 88 10.73 -0.93 -4.87
CA LYS A 88 9.55 -1.45 -4.17
C LYS A 88 8.24 -0.94 -4.78
N LYS A 89 8.21 0.30 -5.20
CA LYS A 89 7.07 0.95 -5.87
C LYS A 89 6.59 0.21 -7.13
N LEU A 90 7.46 -0.56 -7.79
CA LEU A 90 7.09 -1.38 -8.95
C LEU A 90 6.36 -2.68 -8.60
N THR A 91 6.33 -3.06 -7.32
CA THR A 91 5.82 -4.37 -6.90
C THR A 91 4.60 -4.29 -6.00
N ALA A 92 4.47 -3.23 -5.23
CA ALA A 92 3.36 -3.04 -4.29
C ALA A 92 3.17 -1.56 -3.97
N PRO A 93 1.94 -1.13 -3.64
CA PRO A 93 1.66 0.23 -3.18
C PRO A 93 2.06 0.39 -1.70
N ILE A 94 3.32 0.12 -1.40
CA ILE A 94 3.92 0.22 -0.06
C ILE A 94 5.12 1.13 -0.16
N ASP A 95 5.10 2.20 0.61
CA ASP A 95 6.22 3.09 0.82
C ASP A 95 7.12 2.54 1.94
N MET A 96 8.41 2.64 1.74
CA MET A 96 9.43 2.33 2.73
C MET A 96 10.15 3.62 3.10
N HIS A 97 10.34 3.87 4.38
CA HIS A 97 11.05 5.04 4.90
C HIS A 97 12.23 4.59 5.74
N THR A 98 13.41 5.03 5.33
CA THR A 98 14.66 4.69 6.00
C THR A 98 15.19 5.89 6.77
N THR A 99 15.32 5.76 8.10
CA THR A 99 15.90 6.79 8.97
C THR A 99 17.26 6.33 9.49
N HIS A 100 18.27 7.17 9.29
CA HIS A 100 19.66 6.90 9.66
C HIS A 100 19.99 7.59 10.99
N GLU A 101 20.40 6.81 11.96
CA GLU A 101 20.95 7.27 13.22
C GLU A 101 22.43 6.83 13.35
N LYS A 102 23.18 7.38 14.33
CA LYS A 102 24.65 7.16 14.42
C LYS A 102 25.09 5.69 14.30
N ASN A 103 24.37 4.76 14.95
CA ASN A 103 24.74 3.35 15.03
C ASN A 103 23.65 2.40 14.56
N GLN A 104 22.53 2.93 14.05
CA GLN A 104 21.39 2.12 13.64
C GLN A 104 20.68 2.71 12.43
N CYS A 105 19.93 1.87 11.76
CA CYS A 105 19.05 2.21 10.66
C CYS A 105 17.66 1.69 10.97
N ARG A 106 16.69 2.57 11.02
CA ARG A 106 15.26 2.25 11.18
C ARG A 106 14.61 2.23 9.82
N VAL A 107 13.86 1.17 9.55
CA VAL A 107 13.06 1.02 8.33
C VAL A 107 11.60 0.88 8.75
N GLU A 108 10.75 1.72 8.20
CA GLU A 108 9.30 1.74 8.43
C GLU A 108 8.56 1.55 7.11
N PHE A 109 7.38 0.95 7.18
CA PHE A 109 6.54 0.69 6.01
C PHE A 109 5.20 1.38 6.17
N ALA A 110 4.72 2.01 5.11
CA ALA A 110 3.43 2.67 5.05
C ALA A 110 2.69 2.27 3.78
N PHE A 111 1.38 2.42 3.80
CA PHE A 111 0.61 2.24 2.59
C PHE A 111 0.68 3.51 1.73
N ALA A 112 1.05 3.38 0.46
CA ALA A 112 1.28 4.50 -0.43
C ALA A 112 0.03 5.38 -0.60
N GLY A 113 0.19 6.68 -0.35
CA GLY A 113 -0.82 7.71 -0.66
C GLY A 113 -2.08 7.67 0.18
N ALA A 114 -2.12 7.01 1.34
CA ALA A 114 -3.31 6.94 2.17
C ALA A 114 -3.02 7.10 3.67
N GLU A 115 -3.95 7.74 4.39
CA GLU A 115 -4.05 7.70 5.86
C GLU A 115 -4.43 6.28 6.41
N ARG A 116 -4.33 5.25 5.57
CA ARG A 116 -4.73 3.89 5.94
C ARG A 116 -3.52 3.12 6.44
N ALA A 117 -3.64 2.54 7.62
CA ALA A 117 -2.64 1.64 8.15
C ALA A 117 -2.43 0.42 7.24
N LEU A 118 -1.18 0.00 7.07
CA LEU A 118 -0.85 -1.23 6.37
C LEU A 118 -1.41 -2.42 7.17
N PRO A 119 -2.17 -3.36 6.54
CA PRO A 119 -2.65 -4.57 7.20
C PRO A 119 -1.51 -5.39 7.82
N ARG A 120 -1.82 -6.18 8.84
CA ARG A 120 -0.87 -7.00 9.60
C ARG A 120 0.00 -7.87 8.69
N SER A 121 -0.60 -8.59 7.73
CA SER A 121 0.10 -9.42 6.76
C SER A 121 1.11 -8.63 5.92
N GLY A 122 0.75 -7.41 5.53
CA GLY A 122 1.66 -6.52 4.81
C GLY A 122 2.89 -6.17 5.65
N VAL A 123 2.71 -5.75 6.90
CA VAL A 123 3.83 -5.46 7.81
C VAL A 123 4.72 -6.68 8.02
N LEU A 124 4.12 -7.82 8.33
CA LEU A 124 4.85 -9.07 8.58
C LEU A 124 5.67 -9.50 7.36
N LEU A 125 5.05 -9.48 6.17
CA LEU A 125 5.74 -9.86 4.94
C LEU A 125 6.92 -8.95 4.65
N GLU A 126 6.75 -7.63 4.77
CA GLU A 126 7.82 -6.68 4.49
C GLU A 126 9.00 -6.84 5.46
N GLN A 127 8.74 -6.99 6.76
CA GLN A 127 9.78 -7.19 7.76
C GLN A 127 10.53 -8.52 7.53
N VAL A 128 9.81 -9.60 7.22
CA VAL A 128 10.40 -10.91 6.93
C VAL A 128 11.22 -10.87 5.64
N ILE A 129 10.69 -10.29 4.58
CA ILE A 129 11.39 -10.16 3.28
C ILE A 129 12.70 -9.37 3.47
N LEU A 130 12.62 -8.24 4.16
CA LEU A 130 13.79 -7.37 4.33
C LEU A 130 14.89 -8.03 5.16
N LEU A 131 14.55 -8.68 6.28
CA LEU A 131 15.54 -9.42 7.06
C LEU A 131 16.11 -10.62 6.29
N THR A 132 15.27 -11.33 5.54
CA THR A 132 15.71 -12.44 4.69
C THR A 132 16.67 -11.95 3.61
N LEU A 133 16.42 -10.78 3.03
CA LEU A 133 17.29 -10.14 2.05
C LEU A 133 18.67 -9.84 2.66
N MET A 134 18.73 -9.22 3.84
CA MET A 134 19.98 -8.93 4.54
C MET A 134 20.78 -10.20 4.87
N ARG A 135 20.10 -11.23 5.35
CA ARG A 135 20.71 -12.55 5.63
C ARG A 135 21.23 -13.22 4.37
N THR A 136 20.48 -13.16 3.29
CA THR A 136 20.87 -13.75 2.01
C THR A 136 22.04 -13.01 1.40
N GLY A 137 21.98 -11.68 1.34
CA GLY A 137 23.05 -10.84 0.79
C GLY A 137 24.37 -11.00 1.53
N THR A 138 24.35 -10.91 2.85
CA THR A 138 25.56 -11.06 3.67
C THR A 138 26.01 -12.52 3.84
N GLY A 139 25.07 -13.48 3.72
CA GLY A 139 25.28 -14.87 4.08
C GLY A 139 25.54 -15.08 5.57
N ARG A 140 25.12 -14.14 6.42
CA ARG A 140 25.27 -14.17 7.88
C ARG A 140 23.91 -14.16 8.54
N HIS A 141 23.85 -14.68 9.77
CA HIS A 141 22.65 -14.63 10.60
C HIS A 141 22.53 -13.23 11.25
N ILE A 142 22.02 -12.27 10.47
CA ILE A 142 21.71 -10.93 10.96
C ILE A 142 20.55 -11.01 11.93
N VAL A 143 20.66 -10.33 13.08
CA VAL A 143 19.62 -10.16 14.09
C VAL A 143 19.31 -8.67 14.19
N PRO A 144 18.08 -8.23 13.94
CA PRO A 144 17.73 -6.82 14.07
C PRO A 144 17.82 -6.38 15.54
N LEU A 145 18.13 -5.10 15.76
CA LEU A 145 18.15 -4.52 17.12
C LEU A 145 16.74 -4.50 17.72
N PHE A 146 15.75 -4.14 16.91
CA PHE A 146 14.34 -4.07 17.28
C PHE A 146 13.45 -4.46 16.10
N VAL A 147 12.30 -5.07 16.45
CA VAL A 147 11.18 -5.32 15.54
C VAL A 147 9.92 -4.82 16.25
N GLU A 148 9.18 -3.93 15.62
CA GLU A 148 8.03 -3.25 16.23
C GLU A 148 6.84 -3.27 15.28
N ALA A 149 5.62 -3.43 15.81
CA ALA A 149 4.36 -3.27 15.08
C ALA A 149 3.19 -2.94 16.04
N PRO A 150 2.06 -2.40 15.53
CA PRO A 150 0.87 -2.12 16.32
C PRO A 150 0.00 -3.37 16.59
N PHE A 151 0.64 -4.55 16.70
CA PHE A 151 -0.01 -5.82 16.99
C PHE A 151 0.97 -6.79 17.65
N GLU A 152 0.45 -7.86 18.25
CA GLU A 152 1.25 -8.93 18.82
C GLU A 152 1.73 -9.92 17.75
N TYR A 153 2.95 -10.40 17.93
CA TYR A 153 3.56 -11.41 17.07
C TYR A 153 3.39 -12.81 17.68
N SER A 154 3.23 -13.80 16.82
CA SER A 154 3.28 -15.20 17.27
C SER A 154 4.73 -15.64 17.57
N ALA A 155 4.88 -16.77 18.30
CA ALA A 155 6.17 -17.26 18.75
C ALA A 155 7.15 -17.55 17.59
N GLU A 156 6.64 -17.97 16.45
CA GLU A 156 7.42 -18.27 15.24
C GLU A 156 8.21 -17.05 14.75
N TYR A 157 7.64 -15.86 14.88
CA TYR A 157 8.32 -14.61 14.49
C TYR A 157 9.46 -14.27 15.46
N THR A 158 9.30 -14.53 16.75
CA THR A 158 10.39 -14.36 17.73
C THR A 158 11.58 -15.25 17.40
N GLU A 159 11.33 -16.52 17.06
CA GLU A 159 12.37 -17.45 16.62
C GLU A 159 13.03 -16.97 15.31
N PHE A 160 12.22 -16.55 14.34
CA PHE A 160 12.73 -16.07 13.06
C PHE A 160 13.58 -14.80 13.20
N PHE A 161 13.11 -13.78 13.92
CA PHE A 161 13.85 -12.54 14.08
C PHE A 161 15.11 -12.72 14.95
N GLY A 162 15.09 -13.64 15.91
CA GLY A 162 16.16 -13.83 16.89
C GLY A 162 16.12 -12.78 18.02
N VAL A 163 15.09 -11.95 18.05
CA VAL A 163 14.80 -10.96 19.09
C VAL A 163 13.28 -10.93 19.30
N ALA A 164 12.85 -10.71 20.56
CA ALA A 164 11.42 -10.58 20.86
C ALA A 164 10.86 -9.30 20.25
N PRO A 165 9.89 -9.40 19.32
CA PRO A 165 9.22 -8.22 18.76
C PRO A 165 8.45 -7.46 19.85
N ARG A 166 8.27 -6.15 19.66
CA ARG A 166 7.60 -5.25 20.61
C ARG A 166 6.32 -4.70 20.00
N ALA A 167 5.28 -4.59 20.81
CA ALA A 167 4.10 -3.81 20.45
C ALA A 167 4.44 -2.32 20.52
N ALA A 168 4.15 -1.57 19.46
CA ALA A 168 4.40 -0.13 19.35
C ALA A 168 3.31 0.52 18.48
N SER A 169 3.22 1.83 18.48
CA SER A 169 2.27 2.56 17.62
C SER A 169 2.67 2.61 16.14
N CYS A 170 3.94 2.31 15.83
CA CYS A 170 4.49 2.21 14.47
C CYS A 170 4.89 0.78 14.15
N ASN A 171 5.12 0.51 12.87
CA ASN A 171 5.81 -0.70 12.43
C ASN A 171 7.25 -0.34 12.07
N SER A 172 8.22 -1.06 12.60
CA SER A 172 9.62 -0.80 12.26
C SER A 172 10.49 -2.06 12.34
N LEU A 173 11.54 -2.05 11.54
CA LEU A 173 12.64 -3.00 11.60
C LEU A 173 13.94 -2.21 11.73
N VAL A 174 14.70 -2.44 12.81
CA VAL A 174 15.88 -1.65 13.13
C VAL A 174 17.13 -2.51 13.05
N PHE A 175 18.07 -2.14 12.18
CA PHE A 175 19.35 -2.81 11.99
C PHE A 175 20.47 -2.06 12.69
N ALA A 176 21.51 -2.78 13.13
CA ALA A 176 22.77 -2.16 13.47
C ALA A 176 23.45 -1.62 12.21
N ALA A 177 23.98 -0.40 12.25
CA ALA A 177 24.69 0.19 11.11
C ALA A 177 25.89 -0.66 10.66
N ALA A 178 26.54 -1.34 11.59
CA ALA A 178 27.67 -2.23 11.31
C ALA A 178 27.24 -3.46 10.47
N ASP A 179 26.03 -4.00 10.68
CA ASP A 179 25.53 -5.12 9.90
C ASP A 179 25.23 -4.73 8.45
N LEU A 180 24.79 -3.49 8.23
CA LEU A 180 24.54 -2.95 6.90
C LEU A 180 25.81 -2.62 6.11
N LEU A 181 26.95 -2.48 6.78
CA LEU A 181 28.26 -2.31 6.15
C LEU A 181 28.88 -3.64 5.69
N LEU A 182 28.33 -4.78 6.12
CA LEU A 182 28.83 -6.08 5.69
C LEU A 182 28.68 -6.26 4.18
N PRO A 183 29.72 -6.75 3.49
CA PRO A 183 29.66 -6.97 2.05
C PRO A 183 28.67 -8.06 1.72
N PHE A 184 27.88 -7.83 0.67
CA PHE A 184 27.02 -8.85 0.11
C PHE A 184 27.83 -9.89 -0.68
N ARG A 185 27.42 -11.14 -0.60
CA ARG A 185 27.96 -12.20 -1.45
C ARG A 185 27.57 -11.87 -2.89
N LYS A 186 28.56 -11.75 -3.77
CA LYS A 186 28.43 -11.26 -5.14
C LYS A 186 27.20 -11.87 -5.83
N ALA A 187 26.17 -11.08 -5.99
CA ALA A 187 25.16 -11.30 -6.99
C ALA A 187 25.69 -10.87 -8.37
N ASN A 188 25.05 -11.32 -9.41
CA ASN A 188 25.45 -11.08 -10.80
C ASN A 188 25.29 -9.58 -11.18
N ASN A 189 26.26 -8.74 -10.83
CA ASN A 189 26.23 -7.30 -11.07
C ASN A 189 26.12 -6.96 -12.57
N VAL A 190 26.62 -7.84 -13.45
CA VAL A 190 26.51 -7.64 -14.91
C VAL A 190 25.07 -7.61 -15.36
N MET A 191 24.22 -8.53 -14.85
CA MET A 191 22.80 -8.50 -15.17
C MET A 191 22.11 -7.25 -14.63
N TRP A 192 22.53 -6.77 -13.47
CA TRP A 192 21.99 -5.57 -12.86
C TRP A 192 22.26 -4.33 -13.72
N GLU A 193 23.45 -4.17 -14.28
CA GLU A 193 23.81 -3.05 -15.16
C GLU A 193 22.87 -2.94 -16.39
N TYR A 194 22.37 -4.07 -16.89
CA TYR A 194 21.37 -4.08 -18.00
C TYR A 194 19.95 -3.82 -17.53
N LEU A 195 19.59 -4.22 -16.32
CA LEU A 195 18.22 -4.13 -15.82
C LEU A 195 17.93 -2.77 -15.19
N GLU A 196 18.90 -2.15 -14.52
CA GLU A 196 18.72 -0.88 -13.82
C GLU A 196 18.13 0.21 -14.71
N PRO A 197 18.62 0.48 -15.93
CA PRO A 197 18.02 1.50 -16.81
C PRO A 197 16.57 1.20 -17.19
N VAL A 198 16.24 -0.07 -17.42
CA VAL A 198 14.87 -0.50 -17.75
C VAL A 198 13.92 -0.33 -16.56
N LEU A 199 14.40 -0.62 -15.36
CA LEU A 199 13.61 -0.44 -14.14
C LEU A 199 13.43 1.04 -13.81
N ASP A 200 14.45 1.86 -14.03
CA ASP A 200 14.39 3.30 -13.86
C ASP A 200 13.38 3.95 -14.80
N GLU A 201 13.34 3.53 -16.05
CA GLU A 201 12.31 3.95 -17.00
C GLU A 201 10.91 3.57 -16.53
N LYS A 202 10.73 2.36 -16.00
CA LYS A 202 9.45 1.92 -15.42
C LYS A 202 9.05 2.75 -14.19
N ILE A 203 10.00 3.12 -13.32
CA ILE A 203 9.73 4.00 -12.19
C ILE A 203 9.28 5.37 -12.68
N ALA A 204 10.03 5.98 -13.61
CA ALA A 204 9.69 7.29 -14.15
C ALA A 204 8.29 7.30 -14.79
N ALA A 205 7.94 6.24 -15.54
CA ALA A 205 6.60 6.07 -16.09
C ALA A 205 5.53 5.91 -14.99
N SER A 206 5.81 5.11 -13.93
CA SER A 206 4.91 4.92 -12.81
C SER A 206 4.69 6.20 -12.00
N GLU A 207 5.75 6.96 -11.74
CA GLU A 207 5.68 8.25 -11.04
C GLU A 207 4.90 9.28 -11.85
N HIS A 208 5.05 9.29 -13.17
CA HIS A 208 4.24 10.14 -14.05
C HIS A 208 2.76 9.79 -13.94
N HIS A 209 2.39 8.51 -14.05
CA HIS A 209 1.01 8.06 -13.93
C HIS A 209 0.42 8.34 -12.54
N TYR A 210 1.21 8.11 -11.48
CA TYR A 210 0.81 8.43 -10.10
C TYR A 210 0.57 9.94 -9.94
N GLY A 211 1.46 10.77 -10.48
CA GLY A 211 1.31 12.23 -10.49
C GLY A 211 0.04 12.70 -11.19
N VAL A 212 -0.33 12.06 -12.32
CA VAL A 212 -1.59 12.36 -13.02
C VAL A 212 -2.80 12.03 -12.16
N VAL A 213 -2.82 10.85 -11.53
CA VAL A 213 -3.93 10.44 -10.64
C VAL A 213 -4.07 11.39 -9.46
N GLN A 214 -2.95 11.76 -8.83
CA GLN A 214 -2.95 12.72 -7.72
C GLN A 214 -3.45 14.11 -8.15
N SER A 215 -3.01 14.60 -9.31
CA SER A 215 -3.46 15.89 -9.85
C SER A 215 -4.96 15.88 -10.15
N VAL A 216 -5.45 14.78 -10.75
CA VAL A 216 -6.88 14.57 -11.01
C VAL A 216 -7.67 14.58 -9.72
N ARG A 217 -7.22 13.84 -8.70
CA ARG A 217 -7.92 13.74 -7.42
C ARG A 217 -7.95 15.06 -6.68
N ALA A 218 -6.82 15.77 -6.60
CA ALA A 218 -6.75 17.08 -5.96
C ALA A 218 -7.70 18.10 -6.63
N GLU A 219 -7.74 18.08 -7.95
CA GLU A 219 -8.62 18.98 -8.68
C GLU A 219 -10.10 18.59 -8.53
N LEU A 220 -10.46 17.32 -8.53
CA LEU A 220 -11.81 16.84 -8.26
C LEU A 220 -12.30 17.21 -6.85
N LEU A 221 -11.45 17.07 -5.83
CA LEU A 221 -11.79 17.50 -4.46
C LEU A 221 -12.15 18.99 -4.39
N ARG A 222 -11.51 19.80 -5.22
CA ARG A 222 -11.79 21.24 -5.33
C ARG A 222 -13.07 21.53 -6.15
N MET A 223 -13.30 20.76 -7.21
CA MET A 223 -14.38 21.02 -8.18
C MET A 223 -15.75 20.46 -7.76
N ILE A 224 -15.77 19.30 -7.10
CA ILE A 224 -17.01 18.60 -6.72
C ILE A 224 -17.93 19.48 -5.85
N PRO A 225 -17.44 20.16 -4.79
CA PRO A 225 -18.31 21.00 -3.95
C PRO A 225 -18.95 22.17 -4.71
N SER A 226 -18.37 22.61 -5.81
CA SER A 226 -18.95 23.65 -6.67
C SER A 226 -20.04 23.14 -7.64
N GLY A 227 -20.27 21.81 -7.68
CA GLY A 227 -21.21 21.17 -8.61
C GLY A 227 -20.76 21.19 -10.07
N SER A 228 -19.55 21.65 -10.36
CA SER A 228 -19.07 21.93 -11.72
C SER A 228 -17.87 21.07 -12.08
N TYR A 229 -18.06 19.75 -12.12
CA TYR A 229 -17.02 18.77 -12.44
C TYR A 229 -17.45 17.87 -13.59
N SER A 230 -16.87 18.07 -14.75
CA SER A 230 -16.97 17.18 -15.89
C SER A 230 -15.57 16.82 -16.39
N LEU A 231 -15.46 15.76 -17.18
CA LEU A 231 -14.19 15.37 -17.77
C LEU A 231 -13.56 16.52 -18.59
N GLU A 232 -14.40 17.27 -19.34
CA GLU A 232 -13.97 18.39 -20.15
C GLU A 232 -13.41 19.54 -19.30
N LYS A 233 -14.11 19.88 -18.21
CA LYS A 233 -13.67 20.93 -17.29
C LYS A 233 -12.39 20.51 -16.56
N LEU A 234 -12.35 19.28 -16.05
CA LEU A 234 -11.17 18.75 -15.38
C LEU A 234 -9.96 18.75 -16.32
N SER A 235 -10.12 18.23 -17.54
CA SER A 235 -9.03 18.20 -18.51
C SER A 235 -8.55 19.60 -18.90
N SER A 236 -9.48 20.55 -19.05
CA SER A 236 -9.15 21.96 -19.28
C SER A 236 -8.33 22.58 -18.14
N HIS A 237 -8.70 22.30 -16.87
CA HIS A 237 -7.95 22.77 -15.70
C HIS A 237 -6.55 22.15 -15.62
N LEU A 238 -6.41 20.89 -16.04
CA LEU A 238 -5.11 20.20 -16.08
C LEU A 238 -4.29 20.51 -17.35
N GLY A 239 -4.81 21.33 -18.27
CA GLY A 239 -4.10 21.74 -19.49
C GLY A 239 -3.93 20.64 -20.53
N VAL A 240 -4.77 19.59 -20.50
CA VAL A 240 -4.73 18.45 -21.42
C VAL A 240 -6.08 18.24 -22.13
N SER A 241 -6.09 17.45 -23.23
CA SER A 241 -7.37 17.06 -23.83
C SER A 241 -8.07 15.97 -23.01
N GLY A 242 -9.42 15.91 -23.05
CA GLY A 242 -10.18 14.84 -22.38
C GLY A 242 -9.77 13.44 -22.82
N ARG A 243 -9.42 13.25 -24.10
CA ARG A 243 -8.90 12.00 -24.65
C ARG A 243 -7.53 11.63 -24.05
N THR A 244 -6.65 12.61 -23.91
CA THR A 244 -5.33 12.43 -23.27
C THR A 244 -5.51 12.02 -21.82
N LEU A 245 -6.33 12.75 -21.06
CA LEU A 245 -6.59 12.46 -19.67
C LEU A 245 -7.18 11.05 -19.46
N GLN A 246 -8.15 10.65 -20.28
CA GLN A 246 -8.71 9.29 -20.21
C GLN A 246 -7.67 8.22 -20.49
N ARG A 247 -6.81 8.41 -21.49
CA ARG A 247 -5.73 7.46 -21.80
C ARG A 247 -4.74 7.34 -20.66
N GLU A 248 -4.32 8.44 -20.07
CA GLU A 248 -3.37 8.44 -18.94
C GLU A 248 -3.97 7.80 -17.70
N LEU A 249 -5.24 8.07 -17.38
CA LEU A 249 -5.94 7.38 -16.30
C LEU A 249 -6.05 5.87 -16.55
N GLN A 250 -6.33 5.47 -17.79
CA GLN A 250 -6.38 4.06 -18.17
C GLN A 250 -5.00 3.38 -18.04
N GLN A 251 -3.93 4.05 -18.41
CA GLN A 251 -2.56 3.57 -18.22
C GLN A 251 -2.17 3.48 -16.75
N ALA A 252 -2.71 4.37 -15.91
CA ALA A 252 -2.60 4.31 -14.45
C ALA A 252 -3.53 3.24 -13.80
N GLY A 253 -4.24 2.44 -14.59
CA GLY A 253 -5.15 1.39 -14.09
C GLY A 253 -6.45 1.92 -13.49
N THR A 254 -6.86 3.16 -13.79
CA THR A 254 -8.05 3.80 -13.24
C THR A 254 -8.91 4.45 -14.34
N SER A 255 -9.95 5.18 -13.94
CA SER A 255 -10.82 5.92 -14.85
C SER A 255 -11.31 7.21 -14.19
N TYR A 256 -11.74 8.19 -15.01
CA TYR A 256 -12.37 9.41 -14.52
C TYR A 256 -13.53 9.13 -13.55
N GLN A 257 -14.41 8.18 -13.88
CA GLN A 257 -15.54 7.82 -13.02
C GLN A 257 -15.08 7.23 -11.68
N HIS A 258 -14.03 6.41 -11.71
CA HIS A 258 -13.45 5.85 -10.49
C HIS A 258 -12.87 6.94 -9.60
N GLU A 259 -12.07 7.86 -10.16
CA GLU A 259 -11.48 8.96 -9.39
C GLU A 259 -12.53 9.94 -8.87
N CYS A 260 -13.59 10.23 -9.64
CA CYS A 260 -14.74 10.99 -9.14
C CYS A 260 -15.38 10.31 -7.92
N SER A 261 -15.63 9.00 -8.02
CA SER A 261 -16.23 8.22 -6.94
C SER A 261 -15.38 8.22 -5.68
N GLN A 262 -14.05 8.12 -5.82
CA GLN A 262 -13.11 8.20 -4.70
C GLN A 262 -13.11 9.60 -4.06
N ALA A 263 -13.03 10.66 -4.85
CA ALA A 263 -13.06 12.02 -4.35
C ALA A 263 -14.41 12.36 -3.67
N GLN A 264 -15.54 11.90 -4.21
CA GLN A 264 -16.85 12.04 -3.60
C GLN A 264 -16.94 11.33 -2.24
N SER A 265 -16.39 10.10 -2.16
CA SER A 265 -16.33 9.33 -0.91
C SER A 265 -15.49 10.05 0.15
N GLU A 266 -14.33 10.56 -0.24
CA GLU A 266 -13.41 11.29 0.65
C GLU A 266 -14.07 12.56 1.20
N LEU A 267 -14.69 13.38 0.35
CA LEU A 267 -15.43 14.57 0.75
C LEU A 267 -16.58 14.22 1.71
N ALA A 268 -17.38 13.19 1.38
CA ALA A 268 -18.48 12.75 2.22
C ALA A 268 -18.00 12.32 3.60
N CYS A 269 -16.96 11.51 3.68
CA CYS A 269 -16.37 11.10 4.95
C CYS A 269 -15.83 12.29 5.75
N SER A 270 -15.20 13.24 5.08
CA SER A 270 -14.69 14.46 5.72
C SER A 270 -15.82 15.32 6.30
N TYR A 271 -16.87 15.60 5.52
CA TYR A 271 -18.00 16.40 5.97
C TYR A 271 -18.83 15.71 7.07
N LEU A 272 -18.94 14.37 7.04
CA LEU A 272 -19.66 13.60 8.08
C LEU A 272 -18.96 13.61 9.44
N LYS A 273 -17.67 13.96 9.52
CA LYS A 273 -16.96 14.19 10.78
C LYS A 273 -17.52 15.40 11.55
N ASN A 274 -18.12 16.35 10.85
CA ASN A 274 -18.80 17.47 11.51
C ASN A 274 -20.24 17.06 11.90
N PRO A 275 -20.56 16.90 13.18
CA PRO A 275 -21.90 16.48 13.62
C PRO A 275 -22.98 17.51 13.29
N ALA A 276 -22.65 18.79 13.12
CA ALA A 276 -23.57 19.86 12.78
C ALA A 276 -23.93 19.90 11.28
N ALA A 277 -23.19 19.21 10.40
CA ALA A 277 -23.45 19.19 8.98
C ALA A 277 -24.76 18.40 8.65
N GLY A 278 -25.70 19.06 8.02
CA GLY A 278 -26.93 18.44 7.53
C GLY A 278 -26.65 17.37 6.47
N LEU A 279 -27.41 16.27 6.47
CA LEU A 279 -27.19 15.20 5.47
C LEU A 279 -27.43 15.69 4.05
N GLN A 280 -28.32 16.67 3.87
CA GLN A 280 -28.60 17.30 2.58
C GLN A 280 -27.40 18.10 2.08
N ASP A 281 -26.74 18.85 2.99
CA ASP A 281 -25.54 19.64 2.66
C ASP A 281 -24.37 18.72 2.33
N VAL A 282 -24.17 17.65 3.11
CA VAL A 282 -23.15 16.64 2.84
C VAL A 282 -23.38 16.01 1.46
N ALA A 283 -24.61 15.64 1.11
CA ALA A 283 -24.91 15.09 -0.20
C ALA A 283 -24.57 16.09 -1.32
N LEU A 284 -25.01 17.35 -1.18
CA LEU A 284 -24.77 18.41 -2.16
C LEU A 284 -23.27 18.67 -2.35
N LEU A 285 -22.54 18.88 -1.27
CA LEU A 285 -21.11 19.15 -1.27
C LEU A 285 -20.26 17.95 -1.75
N SER A 286 -20.85 16.74 -1.72
CA SER A 286 -20.25 15.53 -2.29
C SER A 286 -20.68 15.25 -3.73
N GLY A 287 -21.38 16.23 -4.37
CA GLY A 287 -21.76 16.16 -5.77
C GLY A 287 -23.06 15.43 -6.09
N TYR A 288 -23.95 15.27 -5.10
CA TYR A 288 -25.26 14.64 -5.26
C TYR A 288 -26.40 15.62 -5.07
N THR A 289 -27.33 15.66 -6.00
CA THR A 289 -28.54 16.47 -5.88
C THR A 289 -29.59 15.84 -4.96
N GLU A 290 -29.56 14.51 -4.81
CA GLU A 290 -30.55 13.75 -4.05
C GLU A 290 -29.91 12.95 -2.92
N VAL A 291 -30.39 13.12 -1.68
CA VAL A 291 -29.91 12.40 -0.49
C VAL A 291 -30.06 10.88 -0.65
N SER A 292 -31.10 10.43 -1.34
CA SER A 292 -31.35 9.01 -1.59
C SER A 292 -30.25 8.38 -2.47
N SER A 293 -29.80 9.09 -3.50
CA SER A 293 -28.71 8.67 -4.39
C SER A 293 -27.39 8.70 -3.68
N PHE A 294 -27.12 9.73 -2.90
CA PHE A 294 -25.96 9.83 -2.02
C PHE A 294 -25.86 8.67 -1.04
N THR A 295 -26.96 8.37 -0.32
CA THR A 295 -27.00 7.30 0.70
C THR A 295 -26.66 5.95 0.09
N ARG A 296 -27.18 5.65 -1.12
CA ARG A 296 -26.87 4.40 -1.83
C ARG A 296 -25.40 4.34 -2.24
N ALA A 297 -24.85 5.43 -2.77
CA ALA A 297 -23.44 5.53 -3.16
C ALA A 297 -22.53 5.39 -1.95
N PHE A 298 -22.81 6.11 -0.87
CA PHE A 298 -22.04 6.08 0.37
C PHE A 298 -22.00 4.67 0.99
N LYS A 299 -23.16 3.99 1.04
CA LYS A 299 -23.23 2.60 1.51
C LYS A 299 -22.41 1.65 0.62
N LYS A 300 -22.37 1.89 -0.69
CA LYS A 300 -21.55 1.10 -1.61
C LYS A 300 -20.04 1.32 -1.35
N TRP A 301 -19.63 2.53 -0.98
CA TRP A 301 -18.22 2.87 -0.73
C TRP A 301 -17.70 2.37 0.62
N THR A 302 -18.55 2.53 1.68
CA THR A 302 -18.12 2.34 3.07
C THR A 302 -18.72 1.09 3.74
N GLY A 303 -19.71 0.47 3.12
CA GLY A 303 -20.52 -0.60 3.73
C GLY A 303 -21.58 -0.10 4.72
N LEU A 304 -21.56 1.18 5.11
CA LEU A 304 -22.43 1.80 6.11
C LEU A 304 -23.32 2.87 5.50
N THR A 305 -24.48 3.11 6.10
CA THR A 305 -25.23 4.33 5.80
C THR A 305 -24.54 5.55 6.41
N PRO A 306 -24.75 6.79 5.88
CA PRO A 306 -24.14 8.00 6.46
C PRO A 306 -24.47 8.19 7.95
N GLY A 307 -25.66 7.82 8.42
CA GLY A 307 -26.03 7.85 9.83
C GLY A 307 -25.22 6.87 10.66
N GLN A 308 -25.17 5.59 10.23
CA GLN A 308 -24.36 4.56 10.92
C GLN A 308 -22.88 4.93 10.97
N TYR A 309 -22.34 5.55 9.91
CA TYR A 309 -20.96 6.01 9.88
C TYR A 309 -20.70 7.12 10.92
N ARG A 310 -21.64 8.08 11.05
CA ARG A 310 -21.55 9.15 12.04
C ARG A 310 -21.65 8.62 13.48
N ASP A 311 -22.56 7.66 13.73
CA ASP A 311 -22.70 7.00 15.03
C ASP A 311 -21.41 6.28 15.44
N GLN A 312 -20.74 5.64 14.48
CA GLN A 312 -19.46 4.97 14.71
C GLN A 312 -18.33 5.95 15.06
N LEU A 313 -18.25 7.10 14.39
CA LEU A 313 -17.28 8.16 14.71
C LEU A 313 -17.48 8.69 16.13
N SER A 314 -18.72 8.98 16.53
CA SER A 314 -19.06 9.48 17.85
C SER A 314 -18.72 8.46 18.96
N SER A 315 -18.86 7.18 18.68
CA SER A 315 -18.50 6.11 19.63
C SER A 315 -16.98 5.99 19.81
N GLN A 316 -16.21 6.21 18.77
CA GLN A 316 -14.73 6.19 18.83
C GLN A 316 -14.17 7.37 19.63
N GLU A 317 -14.73 8.58 19.45
CA GLU A 317 -14.32 9.77 20.21
C GLU A 317 -14.59 9.65 21.71
N ASN A 318 -15.72 9.05 22.09
CA ASN A 318 -16.08 8.82 23.50
C ASN A 318 -15.14 7.80 24.18
N THR A 319 -14.66 6.81 23.45
CA THR A 319 -13.73 5.79 23.98
C THR A 319 -12.34 6.40 24.22
N THR A 320 -11.89 7.30 23.36
CA THR A 320 -10.59 7.97 23.47
C THR A 320 -10.55 8.96 24.63
N ASN A 321 -11.66 9.65 24.92
CA ASN A 321 -11.77 10.61 26.03
C ASN A 321 -11.86 9.92 27.41
N THR A 322 -12.31 8.67 27.50
CA THR A 322 -12.41 7.93 28.76
C THR A 322 -11.05 7.38 29.21
N VAL A 323 -10.11 7.16 28.27
CA VAL A 323 -8.76 6.65 28.59
C VAL A 323 -7.79 7.76 29.02
N ASN A 324 -8.03 9.02 28.63
CA ASN A 324 -7.18 10.16 28.97
C ASN A 324 -7.64 10.92 30.22
N GLY A 325 -8.70 10.46 30.90
CA GLY A 325 -9.31 11.09 32.08
C GLY A 325 -9.19 10.27 33.39
N SER A 326 -8.30 9.26 33.41
CA SER A 326 -8.08 8.45 34.62
C SER A 326 -6.65 8.54 35.10
#